data_3ddf59ddde70e8b0cb4fab1189ba93a5
#
_entry.id   3ddf59ddde70e8b0cb4fab1189ba93a5
#
_cell.length_a   1.000
_cell.length_b   1.000
_cell.length_c   1.000
_cell.angle_alpha   90.00
_cell.angle_beta   90.00
_cell.angle_gamma   90.00
#
_symmetry.space_group_name_H-M   'P 1'
#
loop_
_entity.id
_entity.type
_entity.pdbx_description
1 polymer ?
#
loop_
_entity_poly.entity_id
_entity_poly.type
_entity_poly.pdbx_seq_one_letter_code
_entity_poly.pdbx_strand_id
1 'polypeptide(L)'
;MALSKPARPKKKVKVSRVVLFAAIPVVLAALVLTGFFMFRRTLARFSLDFYYPFFQAVKHVELAAARQSLAMQPRQKLASAVEQLQRQNALLAAQVQRLREMEADNERLRQELRMPRWSGYNEIYAEVILRDPSTWSEQFVISKGLNDGIETGDLVLTFDFAPRGGTPTCVLAGRVVETSARTSVVATVVNPACRLSVSLAESGANGTLTGNGASSMTALISRLPLKSKYGIGEMVLTSGFSERTPRGICVGYLTDAPVGVNRAAVVHDGGLYAEAWMRPAVSLDTVRFVVVLTGK
;
A
#
# COMPACT_ATOMS: atom_id res chain seq x y z
N MET A 1 -1.52 -101.33 11.91
CA MET A 1 -2.17 -101.25 10.57
C MET A 1 -2.02 -99.82 10.06
N ALA A 2 -0.96 -99.58 9.31
CA ALA A 2 -0.55 -98.27 8.85
C ALA A 2 -0.60 -98.28 7.32
N LEU A 3 -1.36 -97.41 6.73
CA LEU A 3 -1.38 -97.17 5.29
C LEU A 3 -0.66 -95.86 4.96
N SER A 4 0.49 -96.06 4.30
CA SER A 4 1.32 -95.02 3.71
C SER A 4 0.66 -94.38 2.50
N LYS A 5 0.67 -93.08 2.39
CA LYS A 5 0.32 -92.31 1.19
C LYS A 5 1.54 -92.14 0.30
N PRO A 6 1.39 -92.30 -1.00
CA PRO A 6 2.54 -92.19 -1.91
C PRO A 6 2.80 -90.71 -2.27
N ALA A 7 4.07 -90.38 -2.43
CA ALA A 7 4.59 -89.06 -2.83
C ALA A 7 4.26 -88.75 -4.29
N ARG A 8 3.86 -87.53 -4.60
CA ARG A 8 3.66 -87.02 -5.97
C ARG A 8 4.96 -86.59 -6.60
N PRO A 9 5.24 -86.96 -7.86
CA PRO A 9 6.48 -86.55 -8.53
C PRO A 9 6.53 -85.08 -8.90
N LYS A 10 7.62 -84.40 -8.66
CA LYS A 10 7.92 -83.03 -9.08
C LYS A 10 8.06 -82.96 -10.60
N LYS A 11 7.15 -82.29 -11.31
CA LYS A 11 7.31 -81.96 -12.73
C LYS A 11 8.46 -80.97 -12.93
N LYS A 12 9.55 -81.40 -13.56
CA LYS A 12 10.64 -80.57 -14.07
C LYS A 12 10.08 -79.84 -15.31
N VAL A 13 9.87 -78.51 -15.20
CA VAL A 13 9.54 -77.66 -16.33
C VAL A 13 10.81 -77.54 -17.21
N LYS A 14 10.77 -78.12 -18.39
CA LYS A 14 11.79 -77.94 -19.45
C LYS A 14 11.54 -76.52 -20.03
N VAL A 15 12.32 -75.56 -19.61
CA VAL A 15 12.31 -74.23 -20.23
C VAL A 15 12.90 -74.40 -21.64
N SER A 16 12.09 -74.18 -22.66
CA SER A 16 12.49 -74.24 -24.06
C SER A 16 13.60 -73.18 -24.31
N ARG A 17 14.69 -73.61 -24.98
CA ARG A 17 15.79 -72.71 -25.36
C ARG A 17 15.35 -71.44 -26.11
N VAL A 18 14.20 -71.50 -26.77
CA VAL A 18 13.61 -70.34 -27.46
C VAL A 18 13.16 -69.27 -26.51
N VAL A 19 12.62 -69.64 -25.30
CA VAL A 19 12.24 -68.64 -24.28
C VAL A 19 13.45 -67.96 -23.66
N LEU A 20 14.56 -68.68 -23.54
CA LEU A 20 15.80 -68.07 -23.03
C LEU A 20 16.42 -67.06 -24.00
N PHE A 21 16.33 -67.34 -25.33
CA PHE A 21 16.84 -66.43 -26.36
C PHE A 21 15.95 -65.17 -26.51
N ALA A 22 14.67 -65.27 -26.23
CA ALA A 22 13.75 -64.11 -26.26
C ALA A 22 13.85 -63.23 -24.99
N ALA A 23 14.25 -63.85 -23.85
CA ALA A 23 14.35 -63.10 -22.59
C ALA A 23 15.59 -62.20 -22.49
N ILE A 24 16.69 -62.62 -23.16
CA ILE A 24 17.96 -61.87 -23.11
C ILE A 24 17.83 -60.44 -23.64
N PRO A 25 17.26 -60.18 -24.85
CA PRO A 25 17.13 -58.80 -25.34
C PRO A 25 16.17 -57.95 -24.50
N VAL A 26 15.15 -58.56 -23.89
CA VAL A 26 14.21 -57.83 -23.03
C VAL A 26 14.88 -57.39 -21.73
N VAL A 27 15.67 -58.26 -21.13
CA VAL A 27 16.44 -57.92 -19.92
C VAL A 27 17.50 -56.87 -20.23
N LEU A 28 18.15 -56.95 -21.39
CA LEU A 28 19.17 -56.00 -21.82
C LEU A 28 18.55 -54.64 -22.10
N ALA A 29 17.36 -54.58 -22.73
CA ALA A 29 16.60 -53.34 -22.95
C ALA A 29 16.12 -52.71 -21.62
N ALA A 30 15.69 -53.53 -20.65
CA ALA A 30 15.32 -53.06 -19.34
C ALA A 30 16.50 -52.48 -18.54
N LEU A 31 17.70 -53.11 -18.66
CA LEU A 31 18.94 -52.62 -18.05
C LEU A 31 19.42 -51.30 -18.68
N VAL A 32 19.29 -51.17 -19.99
CA VAL A 32 19.65 -49.91 -20.69
C VAL A 32 18.66 -48.80 -20.31
N LEU A 33 17.36 -49.09 -20.24
CA LEU A 33 16.32 -48.14 -19.84
C LEU A 33 16.51 -47.70 -18.38
N THR A 34 16.76 -48.62 -17.48
CA THR A 34 17.01 -48.27 -16.06
C THR A 34 18.32 -47.51 -15.88
N GLY A 35 19.38 -47.86 -16.60
CA GLY A 35 20.65 -47.13 -16.64
C GLY A 35 20.47 -45.71 -17.18
N PHE A 36 19.71 -45.55 -18.27
CA PHE A 36 19.38 -44.25 -18.85
C PHE A 36 18.53 -43.37 -17.89
N PHE A 37 17.58 -43.98 -17.21
CA PHE A 37 16.72 -43.27 -16.25
C PHE A 37 17.49 -42.85 -14.98
N MET A 38 18.40 -43.70 -14.50
CA MET A 38 19.31 -43.38 -13.40
C MET A 38 20.33 -42.31 -13.79
N PHE A 39 20.88 -42.39 -14.98
CA PHE A 39 21.85 -41.42 -15.50
C PHE A 39 21.20 -40.04 -15.71
N ARG A 40 19.97 -40.00 -16.22
CA ARG A 40 19.20 -38.76 -16.37
C ARG A 40 18.87 -38.11 -15.03
N ARG A 41 18.61 -38.92 -13.99
CA ARG A 41 18.30 -38.44 -12.63
C ARG A 41 19.55 -37.92 -11.90
N THR A 42 20.71 -38.46 -12.17
CA THR A 42 21.99 -37.97 -11.64
C THR A 42 22.47 -36.72 -12.37
N LEU A 43 22.32 -36.64 -13.71
CA LEU A 43 22.63 -35.42 -14.47
C LEU A 43 21.78 -34.23 -14.05
N ALA A 44 20.48 -34.43 -13.77
CA ALA A 44 19.57 -33.34 -13.33
C ALA A 44 19.98 -32.80 -11.95
N ARG A 45 20.59 -33.60 -11.09
CA ARG A 45 21.10 -33.12 -9.79
C ARG A 45 22.46 -32.43 -9.91
N PHE A 46 23.32 -32.89 -10.79
CA PHE A 46 24.62 -32.27 -11.04
C PHE A 46 24.51 -30.91 -11.75
N SER A 47 23.49 -30.70 -12.59
CA SER A 47 23.35 -29.47 -13.31
C SER A 47 22.95 -28.28 -12.38
N LEU A 48 22.15 -28.52 -11.34
CA LEU A 48 21.74 -27.46 -10.39
C LEU A 48 22.90 -27.06 -9.46
N ASP A 49 23.71 -28.03 -8.99
CA ASP A 49 24.87 -27.74 -8.13
C ASP A 49 26.02 -27.07 -8.89
N PHE A 50 26.17 -27.37 -10.19
CA PHE A 50 27.19 -26.75 -11.03
C PHE A 50 26.92 -25.29 -11.35
N TYR A 51 25.63 -24.90 -11.45
CA TYR A 51 25.24 -23.50 -11.71
C TYR A 51 25.23 -22.65 -10.44
N TYR A 52 25.13 -23.25 -9.25
CA TYR A 52 25.07 -22.53 -7.99
C TYR A 52 26.26 -21.58 -7.72
N PRO A 53 27.54 -22.02 -7.89
CA PRO A 53 28.70 -21.13 -7.73
C PRO A 53 28.75 -20.03 -8.79
N PHE A 54 28.19 -20.28 -9.99
CA PHE A 54 28.15 -19.26 -11.04
C PHE A 54 27.18 -18.13 -10.73
N PHE A 55 26.01 -18.44 -10.15
CA PHE A 55 25.06 -17.41 -9.70
C PHE A 55 25.58 -16.61 -8.50
N GLN A 56 26.35 -17.23 -7.61
CA GLN A 56 27.02 -16.48 -6.54
C GLN A 56 28.13 -15.57 -7.10
N ALA A 57 28.90 -16.04 -8.05
CA ALA A 57 29.94 -15.24 -8.70
C ALA A 57 29.34 -14.04 -9.45
N VAL A 58 28.22 -14.19 -10.14
CA VAL A 58 27.53 -13.09 -10.83
C VAL A 58 27.03 -12.03 -9.83
N LYS A 59 26.44 -12.44 -8.71
CA LYS A 59 26.03 -11.50 -7.64
C LYS A 59 27.22 -10.73 -7.03
N HIS A 60 28.35 -11.39 -6.87
CA HIS A 60 29.56 -10.73 -6.36
C HIS A 60 30.16 -9.77 -7.39
N VAL A 61 30.05 -10.08 -8.68
CA VAL A 61 30.52 -9.20 -9.77
C VAL A 61 29.61 -7.98 -9.90
N GLU A 62 28.28 -8.13 -9.80
CA GLU A 62 27.35 -6.99 -9.82
C GLU A 62 27.56 -6.07 -8.61
N LEU A 63 27.75 -6.63 -7.41
CA LEU A 63 28.05 -5.85 -6.19
C LEU A 63 29.42 -5.19 -6.26
N ALA A 64 30.42 -5.83 -6.84
CA ALA A 64 31.75 -5.27 -7.07
C ALA A 64 31.73 -4.18 -8.15
N ALA A 65 31.00 -4.40 -9.26
CA ALA A 65 30.83 -3.40 -10.31
C ALA A 65 30.04 -2.17 -9.83
N ALA A 66 29.00 -2.37 -9.02
CA ALA A 66 28.29 -1.27 -8.38
C ALA A 66 29.17 -0.47 -7.40
N ARG A 67 30.03 -1.15 -6.64
CA ARG A 67 31.02 -0.46 -5.77
C ARG A 67 32.10 0.25 -6.57
N GLN A 68 32.53 -0.32 -7.68
CA GLN A 68 33.58 0.26 -8.53
C GLN A 68 33.06 1.44 -9.36
N SER A 69 31.80 1.42 -9.79
CA SER A 69 31.17 2.57 -10.44
C SER A 69 30.96 3.76 -9.49
N LEU A 70 30.72 3.50 -8.21
CA LEU A 70 30.68 4.53 -7.17
C LEU A 70 32.08 5.10 -6.85
N ALA A 71 33.14 4.29 -6.95
CA ALA A 71 34.52 4.72 -6.72
C ALA A 71 35.10 5.54 -7.90
N MET A 72 34.54 5.42 -9.10
CA MET A 72 34.99 6.15 -10.29
C MET A 72 34.23 7.48 -10.55
N GLN A 73 33.31 7.89 -9.69
CA GLN A 73 32.72 9.22 -9.83
C GLN A 73 33.81 10.26 -9.57
N PRO A 74 34.08 11.19 -10.50
CA PRO A 74 35.12 12.19 -10.32
C PRO A 74 34.83 12.96 -9.03
N ARG A 75 35.89 13.15 -8.19
CA ARG A 75 35.82 13.84 -6.90
C ARG A 75 35.05 15.15 -6.96
N GLN A 76 35.09 15.81 -8.11
CA GLN A 76 34.33 17.03 -8.38
C GLN A 76 32.79 16.83 -8.34
N LYS A 77 32.26 15.72 -8.87
CA LYS A 77 30.82 15.44 -8.80
C LYS A 77 30.35 15.14 -7.37
N LEU A 78 31.22 14.47 -6.61
CA LEU A 78 30.93 14.20 -5.20
C LEU A 78 30.98 15.50 -4.37
N ALA A 79 31.98 16.34 -4.60
CA ALA A 79 32.10 17.63 -3.92
C ALA A 79 30.88 18.54 -4.23
N SER A 80 30.50 18.64 -5.52
CA SER A 80 29.32 19.43 -5.90
C SER A 80 27.99 18.86 -5.32
N ALA A 81 27.85 17.53 -5.24
CA ALA A 81 26.69 16.90 -4.61
C ALA A 81 26.63 17.18 -3.10
N VAL A 82 27.78 17.11 -2.41
CA VAL A 82 27.88 17.48 -0.98
C VAL A 82 27.52 18.94 -0.78
N GLU A 83 28.08 19.86 -1.58
CA GLU A 83 27.75 21.27 -1.50
C GLU A 83 26.28 21.56 -1.77
N GLN A 84 25.68 20.87 -2.76
CA GLN A 84 24.24 20.98 -3.06
C GLN A 84 23.39 20.48 -1.89
N LEU A 85 23.75 19.33 -1.29
CA LEU A 85 23.06 18.80 -0.11
C LEU A 85 23.21 19.75 1.10
N GLN A 86 24.39 20.34 1.31
CA GLN A 86 24.61 21.32 2.38
C GLN A 86 23.75 22.57 2.17
N ARG A 87 23.66 23.09 0.93
CA ARG A 87 22.76 24.20 0.60
C ARG A 87 21.29 23.85 0.83
N GLN A 88 20.86 22.64 0.42
CA GLN A 88 19.48 22.17 0.67
C GLN A 88 19.21 22.04 2.18
N ASN A 89 20.15 21.45 2.93
CA ASN A 89 20.02 21.34 4.39
C ASN A 89 19.95 22.71 5.08
N ALA A 90 20.78 23.67 4.66
CA ALA A 90 20.73 25.02 5.19
C ALA A 90 19.39 25.71 4.88
N LEU A 91 18.87 25.54 3.66
CA LEU A 91 17.58 26.10 3.25
C LEU A 91 16.42 25.46 4.04
N LEU A 92 16.45 24.13 4.20
CA LEU A 92 15.46 23.42 5.01
C LEU A 92 15.55 23.83 6.47
N ALA A 93 16.76 23.99 7.04
CA ALA A 93 16.94 24.49 8.41
C ALA A 93 16.35 25.89 8.60
N ALA A 94 16.57 26.78 7.63
CA ALA A 94 15.98 28.12 7.66
C ALA A 94 14.45 28.09 7.55
N GLN A 95 13.88 27.19 6.72
CA GLN A 95 12.43 27.01 6.64
C GLN A 95 11.83 26.46 7.94
N VAL A 96 12.49 25.46 8.54
CA VAL A 96 12.09 24.91 9.85
C VAL A 96 12.12 25.98 10.93
N GLN A 97 13.18 26.80 10.96
CA GLN A 97 13.27 27.90 11.92
C GLN A 97 12.12 28.90 11.74
N ARG A 98 11.82 29.30 10.52
CA ARG A 98 10.70 30.20 10.21
C ARG A 98 9.35 29.60 10.62
N LEU A 99 9.15 28.31 10.36
CA LEU A 99 7.92 27.62 10.79
C LEU A 99 7.80 27.63 12.31
N ARG A 100 8.88 27.36 13.05
CA ARG A 100 8.89 27.42 14.53
C ARG A 100 8.56 28.81 15.06
N GLU A 101 9.06 29.85 14.43
CA GLU A 101 8.74 31.23 14.80
C GLU A 101 7.24 31.51 14.56
N MET A 102 6.71 31.10 13.40
CA MET A 102 5.28 31.25 13.10
C MET A 102 4.39 30.41 14.04
N GLU A 103 4.82 29.23 14.43
CA GLU A 103 4.13 28.39 15.42
C GLU A 103 4.15 29.06 16.80
N ALA A 104 5.29 29.60 17.22
CA ALA A 104 5.42 30.32 18.49
C ALA A 104 4.53 31.58 18.52
N ASP A 105 4.54 32.36 17.44
CA ASP A 105 3.67 33.53 17.31
C ASP A 105 2.19 33.16 17.30
N ASN A 106 1.82 32.09 16.59
CA ASN A 106 0.44 31.58 16.58
C ASN A 106 0.00 31.14 17.97
N GLU A 107 0.89 30.42 18.69
CA GLU A 107 0.64 29.98 20.06
C GLU A 107 0.46 31.18 21.01
N ARG A 108 1.33 32.20 20.89
CA ARG A 108 1.23 33.43 21.67
C ARG A 108 -0.09 34.16 21.41
N LEU A 109 -0.47 34.33 20.13
CA LEU A 109 -1.73 34.98 19.75
C LEU A 109 -2.95 34.17 20.28
N ARG A 110 -2.90 32.86 20.25
CA ARG A 110 -3.94 32.00 20.82
C ARG A 110 -4.07 32.17 22.33
N GLN A 111 -2.94 32.26 23.04
CA GLN A 111 -2.93 32.51 24.48
C GLN A 111 -3.53 33.90 24.81
N GLU A 112 -3.11 34.93 24.09
CA GLU A 112 -3.63 36.30 24.23
C GLU A 112 -5.15 36.37 23.99
N LEU A 113 -5.63 35.62 22.97
CA LEU A 113 -7.06 35.54 22.62
C LEU A 113 -7.84 34.52 23.47
N ARG A 114 -7.21 33.84 24.43
CA ARG A 114 -7.79 32.74 25.22
C ARG A 114 -8.46 31.66 24.35
N MET A 115 -7.92 31.39 23.16
CA MET A 115 -8.44 30.37 22.27
C MET A 115 -8.09 28.98 22.79
N PRO A 116 -9.01 27.98 22.74
CA PRO A 116 -8.71 26.63 23.15
C PRO A 116 -7.56 26.04 22.30
N ARG A 117 -6.64 25.35 22.94
CA ARG A 117 -5.54 24.63 22.26
C ARG A 117 -6.11 23.47 21.45
N TRP A 118 -5.81 23.44 20.17
CA TRP A 118 -6.05 22.29 19.30
C TRP A 118 -4.93 21.23 19.45
N SER A 119 -3.98 21.43 20.35
CA SER A 119 -2.87 20.54 20.67
C SER A 119 -3.41 19.37 21.48
N GLY A 120 -3.79 18.28 20.83
CA GLY A 120 -4.34 17.20 21.58
C GLY A 120 -4.59 15.93 20.81
N TYR A 121 -4.03 15.78 19.62
CA TYR A 121 -4.08 14.52 18.90
C TYR A 121 -2.81 13.72 19.16
N ASN A 122 -2.99 12.43 19.52
CA ASN A 122 -1.89 11.47 19.54
C ASN A 122 -1.77 10.83 18.15
N GLU A 123 -0.55 10.60 17.71
CA GLU A 123 -0.26 9.95 16.44
C GLU A 123 0.08 8.48 16.68
N ILE A 124 -0.71 7.57 16.13
CA ILE A 124 -0.50 6.12 16.23
C ILE A 124 -0.17 5.60 14.83
N TYR A 125 1.06 5.10 14.68
CA TYR A 125 1.51 4.49 13.42
C TYR A 125 0.99 3.06 13.31
N ALA A 126 0.40 2.73 12.16
CA ALA A 126 -0.16 1.42 11.88
C ALA A 126 0.15 0.96 10.47
N GLU A 127 0.15 -0.35 10.26
CA GLU A 127 0.30 -0.99 8.96
C GLU A 127 -1.04 -1.53 8.47
N VAL A 128 -1.28 -1.45 7.17
CA VAL A 128 -2.44 -2.06 6.52
C VAL A 128 -2.17 -3.56 6.39
N ILE A 129 -2.90 -4.37 7.13
CA ILE A 129 -2.69 -5.83 7.21
C ILE A 129 -3.65 -6.64 6.35
N LEU A 130 -4.79 -6.07 5.98
CA LEU A 130 -5.79 -6.76 5.18
C LEU A 130 -6.55 -5.80 4.27
N ARG A 131 -6.80 -6.24 3.03
CA ARG A 131 -7.72 -5.61 2.08
C ARG A 131 -8.59 -6.69 1.47
N ASP A 132 -9.89 -6.46 1.43
CA ASP A 132 -10.82 -7.32 0.72
C ASP A 132 -10.78 -6.99 -0.79
N PRO A 133 -10.58 -7.97 -1.68
CA PRO A 133 -10.58 -7.73 -3.12
C PRO A 133 -11.87 -7.10 -3.66
N SER A 134 -13.01 -7.34 -3.01
CA SER A 134 -14.31 -6.78 -3.40
C SER A 134 -14.47 -5.29 -3.05
N THR A 135 -13.76 -4.82 -2.02
CA THR A 135 -13.82 -3.45 -1.49
C THR A 135 -12.44 -2.81 -1.40
N TRP A 136 -11.52 -3.19 -2.30
CA TRP A 136 -10.09 -2.87 -2.25
C TRP A 136 -9.77 -1.40 -2.01
N SER A 137 -10.48 -0.50 -2.66
CA SER A 137 -10.29 0.96 -2.56
C SER A 137 -11.17 1.61 -1.50
N GLU A 138 -12.21 0.91 -1.03
CA GLU A 138 -13.21 1.48 -0.11
C GLU A 138 -12.84 1.31 1.34
N GLN A 139 -12.18 0.19 1.69
CA GLN A 139 -11.83 -0.10 3.07
C GLN A 139 -10.57 -0.95 3.20
N PHE A 140 -9.94 -0.83 4.34
CA PHE A 140 -8.81 -1.67 4.73
C PHE A 140 -8.75 -1.85 6.25
N VAL A 141 -8.03 -2.89 6.69
CA VAL A 141 -7.83 -3.19 8.10
C VAL A 141 -6.40 -2.83 8.49
N ILE A 142 -6.24 -2.20 9.65
CA ILE A 142 -4.95 -1.80 10.21
C ILE A 142 -4.58 -2.64 11.44
N SER A 143 -3.27 -2.75 11.72
CA SER A 143 -2.66 -3.56 12.77
C SER A 143 -2.78 -2.98 14.19
N LYS A 144 -3.63 -1.98 14.40
CA LYS A 144 -3.83 -1.27 15.66
C LYS A 144 -5.31 -1.14 15.98
N GLY A 145 -5.68 -1.18 17.28
CA GLY A 145 -7.07 -1.17 17.73
C GLY A 145 -7.29 -0.46 19.07
N LEU A 146 -8.35 -0.86 19.77
CA LEU A 146 -8.73 -0.29 21.08
C LEU A 146 -7.60 -0.33 22.11
N ASN A 147 -6.81 -1.42 22.13
CA ASN A 147 -5.69 -1.55 23.07
C ASN A 147 -4.59 -0.50 22.84
N ASP A 148 -4.53 0.05 21.63
CA ASP A 148 -3.58 1.10 21.25
C ASP A 148 -4.19 2.51 21.40
N GLY A 149 -5.47 2.63 21.81
CA GLY A 149 -6.16 3.90 22.00
C GLY A 149 -6.88 4.41 20.73
N ILE A 150 -7.13 3.55 19.75
CA ILE A 150 -7.89 3.91 18.55
C ILE A 150 -9.38 3.74 18.81
N GLU A 151 -10.16 4.74 18.46
CA GLU A 151 -11.61 4.73 18.58
C GLU A 151 -12.29 4.94 17.22
N THR A 152 -13.55 4.50 17.16
CA THR A 152 -14.39 4.77 15.97
C THR A 152 -14.56 6.27 15.77
N GLY A 153 -14.33 6.71 14.54
CA GLY A 153 -14.40 8.12 14.17
C GLY A 153 -13.04 8.81 14.07
N ASP A 154 -11.96 8.18 14.51
CA ASP A 154 -10.60 8.72 14.38
C ASP A 154 -10.18 8.82 12.91
N LEU A 155 -9.41 9.86 12.60
CA LEU A 155 -8.91 10.09 11.24
C LEU A 155 -7.67 9.26 10.96
N VAL A 156 -7.61 8.75 9.73
CA VAL A 156 -6.49 7.95 9.25
C VAL A 156 -5.81 8.69 8.11
N LEU A 157 -4.56 9.03 8.31
CA LEU A 157 -3.71 9.75 7.37
C LEU A 157 -2.74 8.79 6.69
N THR A 158 -2.30 9.16 5.50
CA THR A 158 -1.19 8.49 4.80
C THR A 158 -0.24 9.53 4.23
N PHE A 159 0.92 9.08 3.75
CA PHE A 159 1.93 9.96 3.17
C PHE A 159 1.81 9.96 1.65
N ASP A 160 1.72 11.15 1.08
CA ASP A 160 1.91 11.38 -0.35
C ASP A 160 3.38 11.72 -0.61
N PHE A 161 4.11 10.78 -1.21
CA PHE A 161 5.53 10.94 -1.54
C PHE A 161 5.77 11.64 -2.89
N ALA A 162 4.72 11.84 -3.68
CA ALA A 162 4.77 12.50 -4.97
C ALA A 162 3.70 13.59 -5.10
N PRO A 163 3.59 14.53 -4.13
CA PRO A 163 2.59 15.57 -4.18
C PRO A 163 2.87 16.55 -5.32
N ARG A 164 1.85 17.22 -5.80
CA ARG A 164 1.97 18.24 -6.87
C ARG A 164 2.93 19.38 -6.51
N GLY A 165 3.24 19.57 -5.22
CA GLY A 165 4.20 20.57 -4.73
C GLY A 165 5.63 20.06 -4.49
N GLY A 166 5.93 18.79 -4.78
CA GLY A 166 7.28 18.21 -4.69
C GLY A 166 7.80 17.87 -3.28
N THR A 167 7.09 18.23 -2.22
CA THR A 167 7.43 17.85 -0.84
C THR A 167 6.46 16.82 -0.29
N PRO A 168 6.91 15.74 0.35
CA PRO A 168 6.02 14.75 0.95
C PRO A 168 5.04 15.41 1.91
N THR A 169 3.76 15.13 1.75
CA THR A 169 2.70 15.69 2.59
C THR A 169 1.87 14.58 3.20
N CYS A 170 1.30 14.86 4.37
CA CYS A 170 0.36 13.97 5.02
C CYS A 170 -1.05 14.31 4.54
N VAL A 171 -1.75 13.31 4.02
CA VAL A 171 -3.09 13.47 3.43
C VAL A 171 -4.07 12.50 4.07
N LEU A 172 -5.34 12.83 4.01
CA LEU A 172 -6.39 11.99 4.58
C LEU A 172 -6.62 10.75 3.70
N ALA A 173 -6.46 9.57 4.29
CA ALA A 173 -6.82 8.29 3.67
C ALA A 173 -8.28 7.91 3.95
N GLY A 174 -8.76 8.16 5.17
CA GLY A 174 -10.10 7.77 5.57
C GLY A 174 -10.39 7.99 7.06
N ARG A 175 -11.36 7.25 7.58
CA ARG A 175 -11.82 7.30 8.97
C ARG A 175 -12.01 5.88 9.50
N VAL A 176 -11.71 5.67 10.79
CA VAL A 176 -12.02 4.43 11.49
C VAL A 176 -13.54 4.28 11.64
N VAL A 177 -14.09 3.17 11.14
CA VAL A 177 -15.53 2.86 11.20
C VAL A 177 -15.85 1.76 12.21
N GLU A 178 -14.91 0.86 12.43
CA GLU A 178 -15.05 -0.24 13.39
C GLU A 178 -13.69 -0.51 14.04
N THR A 179 -13.70 -0.83 15.34
CA THR A 179 -12.48 -1.09 16.10
C THR A 179 -12.66 -2.34 16.94
N SER A 180 -11.71 -3.26 16.82
CA SER A 180 -11.54 -4.45 17.67
C SER A 180 -10.38 -4.23 18.64
N ALA A 181 -10.10 -5.21 19.51
CA ALA A 181 -9.04 -5.08 20.51
C ALA A 181 -7.66 -4.74 19.91
N ARG A 182 -7.30 -5.34 18.75
CA ARG A 182 -5.95 -5.22 18.12
C ARG A 182 -5.98 -4.72 16.69
N THR A 183 -7.14 -4.56 16.09
CA THR A 183 -7.28 -4.17 14.68
C THR A 183 -8.42 -3.17 14.54
N SER A 184 -8.37 -2.35 13.51
CA SER A 184 -9.46 -1.42 13.18
C SER A 184 -9.74 -1.44 11.69
N VAL A 185 -11.01 -1.28 11.34
CA VAL A 185 -11.47 -1.14 9.95
C VAL A 185 -11.54 0.34 9.61
N VAL A 186 -10.91 0.71 8.53
CA VAL A 186 -10.87 2.08 8.02
C VAL A 186 -11.68 2.16 6.74
N ALA A 187 -12.70 3.02 6.73
CA ALA A 187 -13.38 3.43 5.53
C ALA A 187 -12.59 4.56 4.87
N THR A 188 -12.22 4.38 3.63
CA THR A 188 -11.48 5.39 2.86
C THR A 188 -12.39 6.57 2.49
N VAL A 189 -11.81 7.68 2.04
CA VAL A 189 -12.59 8.88 1.65
C VAL A 189 -13.53 8.66 0.47
N VAL A 190 -13.36 7.55 -0.29
CA VAL A 190 -14.28 7.17 -1.37
C VAL A 190 -15.41 6.24 -0.90
N ASN A 191 -15.33 5.70 0.32
CA ASN A 191 -16.37 4.85 0.88
C ASN A 191 -17.59 5.71 1.31
N PRO A 192 -18.83 5.31 0.97
CA PRO A 192 -20.04 6.02 1.40
C PRO A 192 -20.21 6.14 2.93
N ALA A 193 -19.60 5.24 3.71
CA ALA A 193 -19.58 5.33 5.17
C ALA A 193 -18.67 6.46 5.69
N CYS A 194 -17.70 6.93 4.89
CA CYS A 194 -16.82 8.02 5.25
C CYS A 194 -17.50 9.37 4.99
N ARG A 195 -18.01 9.98 6.05
CA ARG A 195 -18.61 11.33 6.00
C ARG A 195 -17.76 12.31 6.79
N LEU A 196 -17.40 13.43 6.16
CA LEU A 196 -16.50 14.42 6.74
C LEU A 196 -16.97 15.83 6.39
N SER A 197 -16.77 16.74 7.33
CA SER A 197 -16.92 18.17 7.05
C SER A 197 -15.61 18.68 6.43
N VAL A 198 -15.72 19.29 5.27
CA VAL A 198 -14.59 19.80 4.49
C VAL A 198 -14.71 21.27 4.20
N SER A 199 -13.58 21.92 3.92
CA SER A 199 -13.51 23.29 3.44
C SER A 199 -12.64 23.35 2.18
N LEU A 200 -13.00 24.22 1.27
CA LEU A 200 -12.25 24.46 0.05
C LEU A 200 -11.21 25.55 0.33
N ALA A 201 -9.98 25.34 -0.18
CA ALA A 201 -8.82 26.16 0.22
C ALA A 201 -8.89 27.59 -0.34
N GLU A 202 -9.36 27.77 -1.58
CA GLU A 202 -9.40 29.07 -2.25
C GLU A 202 -10.69 29.82 -1.97
N SER A 203 -11.83 29.14 -2.13
CA SER A 203 -13.16 29.73 -1.92
C SER A 203 -13.53 29.85 -0.46
N GLY A 204 -12.88 29.13 0.46
CA GLY A 204 -13.23 29.08 1.88
C GLY A 204 -14.58 28.41 2.15
N ALA A 205 -15.25 27.87 1.15
CA ALA A 205 -16.56 27.25 1.26
C ALA A 205 -16.51 25.96 2.07
N ASN A 206 -17.50 25.75 2.92
CA ASN A 206 -17.64 24.53 3.70
C ASN A 206 -18.72 23.64 3.11
N GLY A 207 -18.47 22.33 3.13
CA GLY A 207 -19.39 21.32 2.64
C GLY A 207 -19.27 20.01 3.40
N THR A 208 -20.09 19.07 3.02
CA THR A 208 -20.05 17.69 3.56
C THR A 208 -19.56 16.75 2.46
N LEU A 209 -18.45 16.09 2.71
CA LEU A 209 -17.90 15.05 1.83
C LEU A 209 -18.55 13.72 2.16
N THR A 210 -18.93 12.99 1.12
CA THR A 210 -19.41 11.61 1.18
C THR A 210 -18.77 10.82 0.03
N GLY A 211 -18.21 9.66 0.31
CA GLY A 211 -17.64 8.80 -0.73
C GLY A 211 -18.71 8.29 -1.70
N ASN A 212 -18.33 8.08 -2.96
CA ASN A 212 -19.23 7.61 -4.03
C ASN A 212 -18.96 6.16 -4.46
N GLY A 213 -18.18 5.43 -3.68
CA GLY A 213 -17.83 4.03 -3.93
C GLY A 213 -16.60 3.84 -4.83
N ALA A 214 -16.12 2.60 -4.87
CA ALA A 214 -14.89 2.21 -5.57
C ALA A 214 -14.95 2.40 -7.09
N SER A 215 -16.11 2.26 -7.69
CA SER A 215 -16.28 2.32 -9.15
C SER A 215 -15.90 3.67 -9.77
N SER A 216 -16.04 4.76 -9.01
CA SER A 216 -15.72 6.10 -9.48
C SER A 216 -14.41 6.65 -8.94
N MET A 217 -13.86 6.07 -7.86
CA MET A 217 -12.68 6.57 -7.14
C MET A 217 -12.79 8.07 -6.79
N THR A 218 -14.02 8.52 -6.55
CA THR A 218 -14.35 9.93 -6.24
C THR A 218 -15.23 10.04 -5.01
N ALA A 219 -15.29 11.21 -4.45
CA ALA A 219 -16.27 11.56 -3.42
C ALA A 219 -17.05 12.79 -3.83
N LEU A 220 -18.27 12.91 -3.31
CA LEU A 220 -19.17 14.02 -3.54
C LEU A 220 -19.10 14.98 -2.37
N ILE A 221 -18.91 16.25 -2.64
CA ILE A 221 -19.04 17.31 -1.66
C ILE A 221 -20.40 17.98 -1.88
N SER A 222 -21.28 17.85 -0.93
CA SER A 222 -22.62 18.45 -0.93
C SER A 222 -22.70 19.67 0.01
N ARG A 223 -23.80 20.42 -0.10
CA ARG A 223 -24.11 21.59 0.73
C ARG A 223 -23.11 22.74 0.60
N LEU A 224 -22.50 22.91 -0.56
CA LEU A 224 -21.65 24.03 -0.86
C LEU A 224 -22.51 25.30 -1.12
N PRO A 225 -22.08 26.51 -0.68
CA PRO A 225 -22.81 27.76 -0.94
C PRO A 225 -22.85 28.08 -2.44
N LEU A 226 -24.03 28.44 -2.98
CA LEU A 226 -24.20 28.77 -4.41
C LEU A 226 -23.38 29.98 -4.89
N LYS A 227 -23.10 30.91 -3.99
CA LYS A 227 -22.46 32.19 -4.33
C LYS A 227 -20.95 32.11 -4.58
N SER A 228 -20.33 31.00 -4.24
CA SER A 228 -18.88 30.81 -4.40
C SER A 228 -18.55 30.26 -5.79
N LYS A 229 -17.41 30.67 -6.35
CA LYS A 229 -16.86 30.08 -7.56
C LYS A 229 -15.97 28.93 -7.16
N TYR A 230 -16.16 27.78 -7.74
CA TYR A 230 -15.40 26.57 -7.49
C TYR A 230 -14.55 26.23 -8.73
N GLY A 231 -13.24 26.11 -8.53
CA GLY A 231 -12.29 25.76 -9.58
C GLY A 231 -11.94 24.26 -9.59
N ILE A 232 -11.90 23.65 -10.78
CA ILE A 232 -11.33 22.30 -10.90
C ILE A 232 -9.86 22.36 -10.48
N GLY A 233 -9.45 21.41 -9.63
CA GLY A 233 -8.09 21.36 -9.04
C GLY A 233 -7.97 22.13 -7.73
N GLU A 234 -9.00 22.81 -7.26
CA GLU A 234 -9.02 23.45 -5.93
C GLU A 234 -8.83 22.39 -4.85
N MET A 235 -7.98 22.69 -3.86
CA MET A 235 -7.66 21.78 -2.76
C MET A 235 -8.82 21.69 -1.76
N VAL A 236 -9.16 20.47 -1.37
CA VAL A 236 -10.15 20.16 -0.36
C VAL A 236 -9.46 19.82 0.95
N LEU A 237 -9.80 20.51 2.01
CA LEU A 237 -9.21 20.38 3.34
C LEU A 237 -10.28 19.94 4.35
N THR A 238 -9.86 19.34 5.46
CA THR A 238 -10.76 19.14 6.61
C THR A 238 -11.13 20.50 7.22
N SER A 239 -12.40 20.69 7.58
CA SER A 239 -12.92 21.98 8.08
C SER A 239 -12.64 22.21 9.56
N GLY A 240 -12.44 21.15 10.36
CA GLY A 240 -12.27 21.26 11.80
C GLY A 240 -13.57 21.46 12.59
N PHE A 241 -14.74 21.26 11.99
CA PHE A 241 -16.02 21.40 12.70
C PHE A 241 -16.38 20.23 13.62
N SER A 242 -15.54 19.20 13.68
CA SER A 242 -15.70 18.09 14.60
C SER A 242 -14.54 18.07 15.59
N GLU A 243 -14.81 17.78 16.86
CA GLU A 243 -13.79 17.69 17.92
C GLU A 243 -12.66 16.72 17.61
N ARG A 244 -12.96 15.65 16.84
CA ARG A 244 -11.98 14.61 16.43
C ARG A 244 -11.37 14.88 15.05
N THR A 245 -11.63 16.02 14.44
CA THR A 245 -11.16 16.32 13.08
C THR A 245 -10.36 17.61 13.09
N PRO A 246 -9.02 17.57 13.09
CA PRO A 246 -8.21 18.77 12.96
C PRO A 246 -8.48 19.46 11.63
N ARG A 247 -8.40 20.78 11.65
CA ARG A 247 -8.57 21.61 10.45
C ARG A 247 -7.32 21.59 9.58
N GLY A 248 -7.51 21.62 8.26
CA GLY A 248 -6.43 21.90 7.30
C GLY A 248 -5.71 20.68 6.75
N ILE A 249 -6.19 19.45 7.03
CA ILE A 249 -5.63 18.24 6.43
C ILE A 249 -6.13 18.14 4.99
N CYS A 250 -5.21 17.96 4.03
CA CYS A 250 -5.56 17.74 2.63
C CYS A 250 -6.31 16.41 2.45
N VAL A 251 -7.48 16.48 1.82
CA VAL A 251 -8.30 15.31 1.49
C VAL A 251 -8.16 14.95 0.01
N GLY A 252 -8.13 15.96 -0.86
CA GLY A 252 -8.07 15.78 -2.29
C GLY A 252 -8.22 17.08 -3.06
N TYR A 253 -8.63 16.93 -4.31
CA TYR A 253 -8.78 18.06 -5.23
C TYR A 253 -10.11 17.98 -5.97
N LEU A 254 -10.75 19.11 -6.21
CA LEU A 254 -11.95 19.17 -7.04
C LEU A 254 -11.65 18.64 -8.45
N THR A 255 -12.57 17.87 -8.99
CA THR A 255 -12.45 17.22 -10.30
C THR A 255 -13.77 17.28 -11.05
N ASP A 256 -13.72 16.95 -12.35
CA ASP A 256 -14.92 16.74 -13.15
C ASP A 256 -15.75 15.56 -12.64
N ALA A 257 -17.02 15.52 -13.05
CA ALA A 257 -17.88 14.39 -12.77
C ALA A 257 -17.28 13.09 -13.29
N PRO A 258 -17.44 11.95 -12.58
CA PRO A 258 -16.98 10.65 -13.05
C PRO A 258 -17.57 10.29 -14.42
N VAL A 259 -16.82 9.49 -15.20
CA VAL A 259 -17.29 8.97 -16.50
C VAL A 259 -18.61 8.22 -16.32
N GLY A 260 -19.61 8.55 -17.14
CA GLY A 260 -20.96 7.98 -17.07
C GLY A 260 -21.97 8.76 -16.20
N VAL A 261 -21.51 9.77 -15.48
CA VAL A 261 -22.40 10.72 -14.78
C VAL A 261 -22.58 11.96 -15.63
N ASN A 262 -23.77 12.16 -16.14
CA ASN A 262 -24.07 13.32 -17.02
C ASN A 262 -24.32 14.60 -16.17
N ARG A 263 -23.29 14.99 -15.37
CA ARG A 263 -23.35 16.16 -14.49
C ARG A 263 -22.05 16.94 -14.60
N ALA A 264 -22.16 18.27 -14.58
CA ALA A 264 -20.99 19.13 -14.50
C ALA A 264 -20.22 18.95 -13.19
N ALA A 265 -18.97 19.41 -13.13
CA ALA A 265 -18.14 19.33 -11.92
C ALA A 265 -18.82 19.98 -10.68
N VAL A 266 -19.68 20.96 -10.92
CA VAL A 266 -20.50 21.64 -9.89
C VAL A 266 -21.97 21.53 -10.29
N VAL A 267 -22.78 20.90 -9.45
CA VAL A 267 -24.22 20.71 -9.67
C VAL A 267 -24.97 21.45 -8.59
N HIS A 268 -26.10 22.08 -8.96
CA HIS A 268 -26.99 22.76 -8.01
C HIS A 268 -28.07 21.78 -7.56
N ASP A 269 -28.10 21.48 -6.27
CA ASP A 269 -29.12 20.63 -5.64
C ASP A 269 -30.37 21.46 -5.38
N GLY A 270 -31.40 21.29 -6.21
CA GLY A 270 -32.71 21.94 -6.06
C GLY A 270 -32.69 23.46 -5.93
N GLY A 271 -31.60 24.14 -6.29
CA GLY A 271 -31.47 25.57 -6.28
C GLY A 271 -31.02 26.19 -4.95
N LEU A 272 -30.70 25.40 -3.92
CA LEU A 272 -30.26 25.90 -2.60
C LEU A 272 -28.76 25.75 -2.37
N TYR A 273 -28.16 24.64 -2.84
CA TYR A 273 -26.75 24.31 -2.64
C TYR A 273 -26.13 23.84 -3.94
N ALA A 274 -24.79 23.94 -4.01
CA ALA A 274 -23.98 23.35 -5.04
C ALA A 274 -23.39 22.01 -4.55
N GLU A 275 -23.13 21.11 -5.50
CA GLU A 275 -22.40 19.87 -5.31
C GLU A 275 -21.16 19.86 -6.20
N ALA A 276 -20.08 19.30 -5.71
CA ALA A 276 -18.83 19.18 -6.46
C ALA A 276 -18.21 17.79 -6.28
N TRP A 277 -17.56 17.30 -7.33
CA TRP A 277 -16.83 16.05 -7.28
C TRP A 277 -15.39 16.28 -6.81
N MET A 278 -14.89 15.37 -6.00
CA MET A 278 -13.53 15.40 -5.48
C MET A 278 -12.83 14.06 -5.77
N ARG A 279 -11.57 14.14 -6.16
CA ARG A 279 -10.66 13.00 -6.25
C ARG A 279 -9.71 13.03 -5.05
N PRO A 280 -9.43 11.87 -4.39
CA PRO A 280 -8.45 11.78 -3.31
C PRO A 280 -7.08 12.29 -3.72
N ALA A 281 -6.34 12.86 -2.78
CA ALA A 281 -4.98 13.36 -3.01
C ALA A 281 -4.00 12.23 -3.33
N VAL A 282 -4.25 11.02 -2.81
CA VAL A 282 -3.40 9.84 -2.94
C VAL A 282 -4.18 8.66 -3.50
N SER A 283 -3.49 7.75 -4.19
CA SER A 283 -4.04 6.45 -4.59
C SER A 283 -4.29 5.58 -3.34
N LEU A 284 -5.56 5.39 -3.01
CA LEU A 284 -5.98 4.68 -1.79
C LEU A 284 -5.70 3.17 -1.84
N ASP A 285 -5.55 2.60 -3.02
CA ASP A 285 -5.27 1.18 -3.28
C ASP A 285 -3.83 0.77 -2.95
N THR A 286 -2.90 1.70 -2.93
CA THR A 286 -1.46 1.45 -2.70
C THR A 286 -0.98 1.76 -1.28
N VAL A 287 -1.85 2.30 -0.43
CA VAL A 287 -1.52 2.67 0.96
C VAL A 287 -1.12 1.44 1.77
N ARG A 288 0.07 1.47 2.37
CA ARG A 288 0.60 0.42 3.26
C ARG A 288 0.77 0.88 4.70
N PHE A 289 1.21 2.11 4.89
CA PHE A 289 1.44 2.69 6.21
C PHE A 289 0.54 3.89 6.41
N VAL A 290 -0.02 3.98 7.61
CA VAL A 290 -0.95 5.03 7.98
C VAL A 290 -0.62 5.58 9.37
N VAL A 291 -1.10 6.78 9.62
CA VAL A 291 -1.06 7.42 10.94
C VAL A 291 -2.50 7.69 11.37
N VAL A 292 -2.89 7.14 12.50
CA VAL A 292 -4.20 7.40 13.10
C VAL A 292 -4.07 8.58 14.06
N LEU A 293 -4.92 9.58 13.88
CA LEU A 293 -5.03 10.70 14.80
C LEU A 293 -6.13 10.40 15.81
N THR A 294 -5.73 10.13 17.05
CA THR A 294 -6.68 9.93 18.14
C THR A 294 -6.80 11.22 18.95
N GLY A 295 -8.03 11.59 19.31
CA GLY A 295 -8.25 12.68 20.26
C GLY A 295 -7.73 12.33 21.64
N LYS A 296 -7.25 13.34 22.40
CA LYS A 296 -6.93 13.18 23.82
C LYS A 296 -8.19 12.98 24.63
#